data_b54651185cfdb28278515e79187bba10
#
_entry.id   b54651185cfdb28278515e79187bba10
#
_cell.length_a   1.000
_cell.length_b   1.000
_cell.length_c   1.000
_cell.angle_alpha   90.00
_cell.angle_beta   90.00
_cell.angle_gamma   90.00
#
_symmetry.space_group_name_H-M   'P 1'
#
loop_
_entity.id
_entity.type
_entity.pdbx_description
1 polymer ?
#
loop_
_entity_poly.entity_id
_entity_poly.type
_entity_poly.pdbx_seq_one_letter_code
_entity_poly.pdbx_strand_id
1 'polypeptide(L)'
;MTATIDYLTSLFTRFNDDYFDGKLPLPHLRLSRAKTRLGTFSCRKKKTWRGWRIDNPTISISTYYDMTERQIQNVMLHEMIHYAIALSGVKDTSAHGVVFRGMMDNLNRKYGWEISIRQNTREWETTSKPKVRQRLILAMRLKPNRCFLTVVSPKHYSQLNSRLSLVP
;
A
#
# COMPACT_ATOMS: atom_id res chain seq x y z
N MET A 1 1.32 -16.05 -3.33
CA MET A 1 1.93 -15.96 -4.69
C MET A 1 2.81 -14.73 -4.74
N THR A 2 4.06 -14.82 -5.21
CA THR A 2 4.93 -13.65 -5.32
C THR A 2 4.69 -12.95 -6.66
N ALA A 3 4.20 -11.72 -6.64
CA ALA A 3 4.04 -10.92 -7.84
C ALA A 3 5.41 -10.61 -8.48
N THR A 4 5.52 -10.74 -9.80
CA THR A 4 6.68 -10.33 -10.60
C THR A 4 6.29 -9.19 -11.54
N ILE A 5 7.25 -8.45 -12.05
CA ILE A 5 6.97 -7.38 -13.03
C ILE A 5 6.34 -7.94 -14.29
N ASP A 6 6.82 -9.09 -14.77
CA ASP A 6 6.27 -9.73 -15.97
C ASP A 6 4.81 -10.14 -15.78
N TYR A 7 4.48 -10.71 -14.60
CA TYR A 7 3.10 -11.02 -14.25
C TYR A 7 2.23 -9.76 -14.23
N LEU A 8 2.70 -8.68 -13.60
CA LEU A 8 1.95 -7.41 -13.53
C LEU A 8 1.78 -6.79 -14.92
N THR A 9 2.78 -6.92 -15.80
CA THR A 9 2.71 -6.41 -17.18
C THR A 9 1.65 -7.18 -17.99
N SER A 10 1.68 -8.50 -17.94
CA SER A 10 0.68 -9.35 -18.60
C SER A 10 -0.73 -9.10 -18.05
N LEU A 11 -0.84 -8.93 -16.74
CA LEU A 11 -2.10 -8.64 -16.06
C LEU A 11 -2.68 -7.27 -16.48
N PHE A 12 -1.82 -6.23 -16.48
CA PHE A 12 -2.21 -4.89 -16.92
C PHE A 12 -2.70 -4.90 -18.37
N THR A 13 -1.94 -5.52 -19.29
CA THR A 13 -2.30 -5.60 -20.71
C THR A 13 -3.67 -6.26 -20.88
N ARG A 14 -3.86 -7.44 -20.30
CA ARG A 14 -5.13 -8.15 -20.34
C ARG A 14 -6.28 -7.29 -19.81
N PHE A 15 -6.14 -6.70 -18.64
CA PHE A 15 -7.20 -5.88 -18.04
C PHE A 15 -7.46 -4.59 -18.81
N ASN A 16 -6.44 -4.03 -19.44
CA ASN A 16 -6.60 -2.87 -20.31
C ASN A 16 -7.48 -3.20 -21.53
N ASP A 17 -7.23 -4.34 -22.15
CA ASP A 17 -8.03 -4.80 -23.27
C ASP A 17 -9.47 -5.18 -22.84
N ASP A 18 -9.61 -5.92 -21.73
CA ASP A 18 -10.89 -6.43 -21.26
C ASP A 18 -11.82 -5.33 -20.70
N TYR A 19 -11.29 -4.29 -20.04
CA TYR A 19 -12.09 -3.37 -19.24
C TYR A 19 -11.88 -1.89 -19.54
N PHE A 20 -10.84 -1.52 -20.30
CA PHE A 20 -10.51 -0.12 -20.60
C PHE A 20 -10.32 0.13 -22.11
N ASP A 21 -10.83 -0.76 -22.96
CA ASP A 21 -10.79 -0.66 -24.43
C ASP A 21 -9.36 -0.47 -25.00
N GLY A 22 -8.34 -1.00 -24.32
CA GLY A 22 -6.95 -0.81 -24.72
C GLY A 22 -6.42 0.63 -24.63
N LYS A 23 -7.17 1.54 -23.98
CA LYS A 23 -6.89 2.98 -24.02
C LYS A 23 -5.82 3.44 -23.02
N LEU A 24 -5.40 2.60 -22.09
CA LEU A 24 -4.40 2.97 -21.10
C LEU A 24 -3.00 2.66 -21.62
N PRO A 25 -2.13 3.66 -21.85
CA PRO A 25 -0.73 3.41 -22.14
C PRO A 25 -0.07 2.61 -21.00
N LEU A 26 0.86 1.71 -21.32
CA LEU A 26 1.55 0.92 -20.31
C LEU A 26 2.29 1.84 -19.33
N PRO A 27 1.97 1.81 -18.01
CA PRO A 27 2.64 2.61 -17.01
C PRO A 27 3.96 1.97 -16.58
N HIS A 28 4.77 2.69 -15.82
CA HIS A 28 5.85 2.04 -15.08
C HIS A 28 5.28 1.15 -13.99
N LEU A 29 5.52 -0.16 -14.10
CA LEU A 29 5.11 -1.14 -13.10
C LEU A 29 6.24 -1.36 -12.11
N ARG A 30 5.93 -1.33 -10.81
CA ARG A 30 6.90 -1.48 -9.73
C ARG A 30 6.38 -2.40 -8.63
N LEU A 31 7.30 -3.11 -8.01
CA LEU A 31 7.04 -3.80 -6.74
C LEU A 31 7.50 -2.91 -5.58
N SER A 32 6.72 -2.89 -4.52
CA SER A 32 7.03 -2.15 -3.29
C SER A 32 6.98 -3.08 -2.08
N ARG A 33 7.44 -2.61 -0.92
CA ARG A 33 7.28 -3.30 0.36
C ARG A 33 6.48 -2.44 1.35
N ALA A 34 5.53 -1.67 0.82
CA ALA A 34 4.66 -0.83 1.63
C ALA A 34 3.75 -1.68 2.52
N LYS A 35 3.67 -1.32 3.81
CA LYS A 35 2.85 -2.02 4.80
C LYS A 35 1.42 -1.51 4.88
N THR A 36 1.21 -0.26 4.49
CA THR A 36 -0.06 0.45 4.67
C THR A 36 -0.87 0.59 3.39
N ARG A 37 -0.26 0.28 2.24
CA ARG A 37 -0.90 0.39 0.92
C ARG A 37 -0.56 -0.84 0.11
N LEU A 38 -1.58 -1.51 -0.40
CA LEU A 38 -1.42 -2.70 -1.24
C LEU A 38 -1.07 -2.34 -2.67
N GLY A 39 -1.62 -1.23 -3.15
CA GLY A 39 -1.30 -0.63 -4.43
C GLY A 39 -1.13 0.87 -4.30
N THR A 40 -0.58 1.50 -5.33
CA THR A 40 -0.49 2.95 -5.46
C THR A 40 -0.34 3.31 -6.94
N PHE A 41 -1.24 4.14 -7.43
CA PHE A 41 -1.05 4.87 -8.68
C PHE A 41 -0.46 6.25 -8.39
N SER A 42 0.52 6.65 -9.18
CA SER A 42 1.11 7.99 -9.14
C SER A 42 1.46 8.48 -10.53
N CYS A 43 1.34 9.78 -10.75
CA CYS A 43 1.72 10.43 -12.00
C CYS A 43 2.15 11.88 -11.74
N ARG A 44 2.87 12.47 -12.69
CA ARG A 44 3.11 13.90 -12.73
C ARG A 44 2.12 14.54 -13.71
N LYS A 45 1.60 15.72 -13.39
CA LYS A 45 0.80 16.52 -14.30
C LYS A 45 1.69 17.58 -14.90
N LYS A 46 1.81 17.58 -16.23
CA LYS A 46 2.58 18.57 -16.98
C LYS A 46 1.63 19.46 -17.77
N LYS A 47 1.76 20.78 -17.63
CA LYS A 47 1.02 21.74 -18.44
C LYS A 47 1.66 21.81 -19.82
N THR A 48 0.88 21.61 -20.86
CA THR A 48 1.28 21.75 -22.26
C THR A 48 0.41 22.83 -22.93
N TRP A 49 0.74 23.26 -24.14
CA TRP A 49 -0.07 24.17 -24.89
C TRP A 49 -1.48 23.67 -25.25
N ARG A 50 -1.64 22.35 -25.29
CA ARG A 50 -2.94 21.66 -25.47
C ARG A 50 -3.68 21.34 -24.17
N GLY A 51 -3.19 21.81 -23.02
CA GLY A 51 -3.79 21.52 -21.71
C GLY A 51 -2.89 20.66 -20.80
N TRP A 52 -3.49 20.02 -19.84
CA TRP A 52 -2.77 19.14 -18.89
C TRP A 52 -2.55 17.76 -19.48
N ARG A 53 -1.33 17.25 -19.33
CA ARG A 53 -0.96 15.90 -19.72
C ARG A 53 -0.38 15.16 -18.53
N ILE A 54 -0.64 13.83 -18.49
CA ILE A 54 0.01 12.95 -17.53
C ILE A 54 1.40 12.60 -18.04
N ASP A 55 2.35 12.68 -17.14
CA ASP A 55 3.74 12.32 -17.34
C ASP A 55 4.15 11.27 -16.30
N ASN A 56 4.95 10.27 -16.71
CA ASN A 56 5.46 9.17 -15.86
C ASN A 56 4.38 8.46 -15.01
N PRO A 57 3.31 7.92 -15.61
CA PRO A 57 2.35 7.12 -14.87
C PRO A 57 3.04 5.89 -14.28
N THR A 58 2.85 5.65 -13.00
CA THR A 58 3.47 4.55 -12.28
C THR A 58 2.42 3.84 -11.42
N ILE A 59 2.34 2.51 -11.55
CA ILE A 59 1.56 1.65 -10.66
C ILE A 59 2.54 0.81 -9.85
N SER A 60 2.40 0.83 -8.54
CA SER A 60 3.20 0.03 -7.62
C SER A 60 2.32 -0.93 -6.86
N ILE A 61 2.68 -2.21 -6.82
CA ILE A 61 1.98 -3.25 -6.05
C ILE A 61 2.89 -3.70 -4.89
N SER A 62 2.30 -3.79 -3.70
CA SER A 62 3.06 -4.23 -2.53
C SER A 62 3.25 -5.75 -2.54
N THR A 63 4.46 -6.18 -2.20
CA THR A 63 4.81 -7.58 -1.93
C THR A 63 5.04 -7.82 -0.44
N TYR A 64 4.60 -6.91 0.41
CA TYR A 64 4.76 -7.06 1.86
C TYR A 64 3.87 -8.18 2.42
N TYR A 65 2.64 -8.29 1.92
CA TYR A 65 1.71 -9.35 2.26
C TYR A 65 1.76 -10.47 1.23
N ASP A 66 1.52 -11.70 1.66
CA ASP A 66 1.34 -12.85 0.76
C ASP A 66 -0.10 -12.83 0.21
N MET A 67 -0.25 -12.13 -0.89
CA MET A 67 -1.54 -11.94 -1.56
C MET A 67 -1.85 -13.13 -2.46
N THR A 68 -3.11 -13.55 -2.48
CA THR A 68 -3.61 -14.46 -3.50
C THR A 68 -3.61 -13.78 -4.87
N GLU A 69 -3.68 -14.56 -5.93
CA GLU A 69 -3.78 -14.01 -7.29
C GLU A 69 -4.97 -13.07 -7.43
N ARG A 70 -6.13 -13.47 -6.93
CA ARG A 70 -7.36 -12.65 -6.95
C ARG A 70 -7.19 -11.32 -6.22
N GLN A 71 -6.49 -11.31 -5.11
CA GLN A 71 -6.20 -10.08 -4.37
C GLN A 71 -5.29 -9.16 -5.17
N ILE A 72 -4.24 -9.68 -5.82
CA ILE A 72 -3.35 -8.88 -6.67
C ILE A 72 -4.14 -8.30 -7.85
N GLN A 73 -5.03 -9.09 -8.47
CA GLN A 73 -5.89 -8.66 -9.55
C GLN A 73 -6.83 -7.52 -9.13
N ASN A 74 -7.49 -7.64 -7.99
CA ASN A 74 -8.35 -6.59 -7.45
C ASN A 74 -7.57 -5.30 -7.15
N VAL A 75 -6.36 -5.41 -6.58
CA VAL A 75 -5.49 -4.25 -6.34
C VAL A 75 -5.06 -3.61 -7.66
N MET A 76 -4.68 -4.41 -8.67
CA MET A 76 -4.32 -3.89 -10.00
C MET A 76 -5.48 -3.11 -10.62
N LEU A 77 -6.69 -3.65 -10.62
CA LEU A 77 -7.88 -2.98 -11.14
C LEU A 77 -8.17 -1.67 -10.40
N HIS A 78 -8.01 -1.66 -9.07
CA HIS A 78 -8.15 -0.44 -8.26
C HIS A 78 -7.21 0.68 -8.76
N GLU A 79 -5.92 0.37 -8.96
CA GLU A 79 -4.94 1.34 -9.45
C GLU A 79 -5.17 1.73 -10.92
N MET A 80 -5.68 0.81 -11.73
CA MET A 80 -6.04 1.10 -13.12
C MET A 80 -7.25 2.03 -13.22
N ILE A 81 -8.22 1.97 -12.31
CA ILE A 81 -9.31 2.94 -12.23
C ILE A 81 -8.75 4.34 -11.95
N HIS A 82 -7.83 4.49 -10.97
CA HIS A 82 -7.17 5.77 -10.71
C HIS A 82 -6.44 6.30 -11.94
N TYR A 83 -5.76 5.42 -12.66
CA TYR A 83 -5.05 5.78 -13.89
C TYR A 83 -6.01 6.25 -14.99
N ALA A 84 -7.10 5.53 -15.22
CA ALA A 84 -8.11 5.88 -16.21
C ALA A 84 -8.74 7.26 -15.92
N ILE A 85 -9.10 7.52 -14.66
CA ILE A 85 -9.63 8.82 -14.23
C ILE A 85 -8.60 9.93 -14.44
N ALA A 86 -7.36 9.68 -14.06
CA ALA A 86 -6.31 10.68 -14.25
C ALA A 86 -6.05 10.98 -15.74
N LEU A 87 -6.14 9.97 -16.61
CA LEU A 87 -5.94 10.12 -18.06
C LEU A 87 -7.12 10.84 -18.74
N SER A 88 -8.34 10.58 -18.30
CA SER A 88 -9.54 11.24 -18.85
C SER A 88 -9.62 12.72 -18.52
N GLY A 89 -8.86 13.20 -17.53
CA GLY A 89 -8.91 14.58 -17.06
C GLY A 89 -10.17 14.94 -16.27
N VAL A 90 -11.06 13.97 -16.04
CA VAL A 90 -12.25 14.16 -15.21
C VAL A 90 -11.82 14.47 -13.76
N LYS A 91 -12.43 15.51 -13.19
CA LYS A 91 -12.24 15.83 -11.78
C LYS A 91 -13.24 15.03 -10.96
N ASP A 92 -12.75 14.16 -10.10
CA ASP A 92 -13.57 13.48 -9.12
C ASP A 92 -13.64 14.31 -7.82
N THR A 93 -14.66 14.08 -7.01
CA THR A 93 -14.90 14.78 -5.73
C THR A 93 -13.84 14.48 -4.67
N SER A 94 -13.18 13.33 -4.78
CA SER A 94 -12.09 12.88 -3.92
C SER A 94 -11.30 11.77 -4.63
N ALA A 95 -10.24 11.25 -4.01
CA ALA A 95 -9.48 10.14 -4.56
C ALA A 95 -10.37 8.90 -4.87
N HIS A 96 -11.41 8.67 -4.07
CA HIS A 96 -12.40 7.63 -4.27
C HIS A 96 -13.81 8.23 -4.30
N GLY A 97 -14.00 9.25 -5.14
CA GLY A 97 -15.25 9.96 -5.30
C GLY A 97 -16.30 9.20 -6.13
N VAL A 98 -17.24 9.94 -6.65
CA VAL A 98 -18.40 9.37 -7.40
C VAL A 98 -17.93 8.64 -8.65
N VAL A 99 -16.96 9.22 -9.39
CA VAL A 99 -16.46 8.63 -10.64
C VAL A 99 -15.74 7.31 -10.35
N PHE A 100 -14.83 7.31 -9.37
CA PHE A 100 -14.11 6.10 -8.96
C PHE A 100 -15.07 4.99 -8.54
N ARG A 101 -16.01 5.31 -7.65
CA ARG A 101 -17.00 4.33 -7.16
C ARG A 101 -17.88 3.79 -8.27
N GLY A 102 -18.33 4.65 -9.19
CA GLY A 102 -19.11 4.22 -10.35
C GLY A 102 -18.38 3.19 -11.23
N MET A 103 -17.09 3.44 -11.51
CA MET A 103 -16.26 2.49 -12.27
C MET A 103 -16.01 1.19 -11.47
N MET A 104 -15.69 1.30 -10.20
CA MET A 104 -15.48 0.16 -9.29
C MET A 104 -16.74 -0.71 -9.21
N ASP A 105 -17.90 -0.11 -8.95
CA ASP A 105 -19.17 -0.82 -8.83
C ASP A 105 -19.60 -1.48 -10.14
N ASN A 106 -19.31 -0.84 -11.27
CA ASN A 106 -19.56 -1.42 -12.59
C ASN A 106 -18.72 -2.68 -12.82
N LEU A 107 -17.40 -2.62 -12.53
CA LEU A 107 -16.51 -3.78 -12.66
C LEU A 107 -16.92 -4.90 -11.71
N ASN A 108 -17.23 -4.59 -10.46
CA ASN A 108 -17.67 -5.57 -9.47
C ASN A 108 -18.97 -6.26 -9.89
N ARG A 109 -19.97 -5.49 -10.30
CA ARG A 109 -21.29 -6.02 -10.67
C ARG A 109 -21.27 -6.81 -11.99
N LYS A 110 -20.58 -6.28 -13.02
CA LYS A 110 -20.63 -6.86 -14.36
C LYS A 110 -19.70 -8.07 -14.51
N TYR A 111 -18.56 -8.07 -13.82
CA TYR A 111 -17.52 -9.08 -14.01
C TYR A 111 -17.20 -9.86 -12.74
N GLY A 112 -17.92 -9.63 -11.65
CA GLY A 112 -17.73 -10.35 -10.38
C GLY A 112 -16.41 -10.05 -9.69
N TRP A 113 -15.81 -8.84 -9.91
CA TRP A 113 -14.65 -8.41 -9.16
C TRP A 113 -15.04 -8.03 -7.73
N GLU A 114 -14.02 -7.94 -6.85
CA GLU A 114 -14.19 -7.55 -5.44
C GLU A 114 -13.26 -6.37 -5.12
N ILE A 115 -13.28 -5.38 -6.02
CA ILE A 115 -12.50 -4.17 -5.85
C ILE A 115 -13.09 -3.39 -4.69
N SER A 116 -12.24 -2.92 -3.78
CA SER A 116 -12.68 -2.17 -2.60
C SER A 116 -11.75 -0.99 -2.31
N ILE A 117 -12.29 0.02 -1.62
CA ILE A 117 -11.53 1.21 -1.22
C ILE A 117 -10.63 0.91 -0.02
N ARG A 118 -11.05 0.01 0.84
CA ARG A 118 -10.33 -0.39 2.05
C ARG A 118 -10.29 -1.91 2.15
N GLN A 119 -9.12 -2.45 2.41
CA GLN A 119 -8.97 -3.88 2.69
C GLN A 119 -8.52 -4.09 4.13
N ASN A 120 -9.15 -5.04 4.82
CA ASN A 120 -8.72 -5.43 6.15
C ASN A 120 -7.54 -6.40 6.02
N THR A 121 -6.33 -5.91 6.25
CA THR A 121 -5.10 -6.71 6.15
C THR A 121 -4.64 -7.30 7.49
N ARG A 122 -5.47 -7.21 8.54
CA ARG A 122 -5.05 -7.66 9.90
C ARG A 122 -4.75 -9.16 9.96
N GLU A 123 -5.45 -9.95 9.16
CA GLU A 123 -5.33 -11.40 9.12
C GLU A 123 -4.42 -11.91 8.00
N TRP A 124 -3.82 -10.99 7.23
CA TRP A 124 -3.00 -11.38 6.10
C TRP A 124 -1.58 -11.73 6.53
N GLU A 125 -1.08 -12.85 6.04
CA GLU A 125 0.30 -13.25 6.26
C GLU A 125 1.27 -12.30 5.55
N THR A 126 2.44 -12.09 6.16
CA THR A 126 3.48 -11.27 5.58
C THR A 126 4.54 -12.12 4.90
N THR A 127 5.02 -11.70 3.74
CA THR A 127 6.05 -12.44 2.97
C THR A 127 7.39 -12.53 3.69
N SER A 128 7.63 -11.70 4.69
CA SER A 128 8.83 -11.76 5.53
C SER A 128 8.45 -12.06 6.97
N LYS A 129 9.09 -13.07 7.55
CA LYS A 129 8.99 -13.34 8.98
C LYS A 129 9.28 -12.04 9.75
N PRO A 130 8.47 -11.70 10.77
CA PRO A 130 8.74 -10.54 11.60
C PRO A 130 10.15 -10.67 12.16
N LYS A 131 10.98 -9.67 11.94
CA LYS A 131 12.29 -9.62 12.60
C LYS A 131 12.04 -9.51 14.09
N VAL A 132 12.31 -10.59 14.81
CA VAL A 132 12.31 -10.56 16.28
C VAL A 132 13.33 -9.51 16.69
N ARG A 133 12.87 -8.40 17.24
CA ARG A 133 13.73 -7.38 17.79
C ARG A 133 13.74 -7.57 19.30
N GLN A 134 14.88 -7.96 19.83
CA GLN A 134 15.09 -7.88 21.26
C GLN A 134 15.01 -6.41 21.70
N ARG A 135 14.22 -6.15 22.71
CA ARG A 135 14.10 -4.83 23.30
C ARG A 135 14.49 -4.91 24.77
N LEU A 136 15.30 -3.97 25.21
CA LEU A 136 15.59 -3.82 26.62
C LEU A 136 14.36 -3.23 27.30
N ILE A 137 13.86 -3.91 28.33
CA ILE A 137 12.73 -3.47 29.12
C ILE A 137 13.26 -3.14 30.51
N LEU A 138 13.06 -1.91 30.95
CA LEU A 138 13.30 -1.50 32.32
C LEU A 138 12.01 -1.74 33.12
N ALA A 139 12.09 -2.61 34.12
CA ALA A 139 11.03 -2.85 35.08
C ALA A 139 11.42 -2.15 36.41
N MET A 140 10.60 -1.19 36.85
CA MET A 140 10.80 -0.49 38.12
C MET A 140 9.65 -0.74 39.07
N ARG A 141 9.98 -1.08 40.32
CA ARG A 141 9.01 -1.21 41.39
C ARG A 141 9.16 0.03 42.32
N LEU A 142 8.21 0.95 42.26
CA LEU A 142 8.30 2.21 43.00
C LEU A 142 7.69 2.18 44.41
N LYS A 143 6.78 1.27 44.70
CA LYS A 143 6.19 1.00 46.01
C LYS A 143 5.46 -0.34 45.96
N PRO A 144 5.03 -0.94 47.07
CA PRO A 144 4.54 -2.34 47.08
C PRO A 144 3.54 -2.68 45.99
N ASN A 145 2.82 -1.72 45.41
CA ASN A 145 1.78 -2.00 44.41
C ASN A 145 1.90 -1.19 43.11
N ARG A 146 3.04 -0.56 42.80
CA ARG A 146 3.25 0.17 41.56
C ARG A 146 4.47 -0.33 40.82
N CYS A 147 4.25 -0.95 39.68
CA CYS A 147 5.29 -1.36 38.73
C CYS A 147 5.18 -0.54 37.44
N PHE A 148 6.32 -0.10 36.92
CA PHE A 148 6.43 0.54 35.62
C PHE A 148 7.29 -0.32 34.71
N LEU A 149 6.81 -0.50 33.46
CA LEU A 149 7.58 -1.15 32.40
C LEU A 149 7.80 -0.11 31.30
N THR A 150 9.03 0.08 30.91
CA THR A 150 9.36 0.95 29.78
C THR A 150 10.39 0.31 28.88
N VAL A 151 10.31 0.61 27.57
CA VAL A 151 11.31 0.15 26.60
C VAL A 151 12.49 1.12 26.62
N VAL A 152 13.67 0.61 26.84
CA VAL A 152 14.90 1.41 26.87
C VAL A 152 15.66 1.26 25.55
N SER A 153 16.05 2.37 24.96
CA SER A 153 16.95 2.37 23.81
C SER A 153 18.34 1.86 24.24
N PRO A 154 18.98 0.94 23.47
CA PRO A 154 20.33 0.49 23.73
C PRO A 154 21.33 1.64 23.89
N LYS A 155 21.10 2.74 23.17
CA LYS A 155 21.95 3.95 23.23
C LYS A 155 21.93 4.64 24.60
N HIS A 156 20.81 4.56 25.32
CA HIS A 156 20.65 5.20 26.64
C HIS A 156 20.79 4.22 27.82
N TYR A 157 20.96 2.92 27.52
CA TYR A 157 21.02 1.89 28.56
C TYR A 157 22.19 2.10 29.52
N SER A 158 23.38 2.39 29.02
CA SER A 158 24.58 2.62 29.85
C SER A 158 24.40 3.82 30.78
N GLN A 159 23.80 4.92 30.30
CA GLN A 159 23.51 6.11 31.10
C GLN A 159 22.46 5.85 32.17
N LEU A 160 21.44 5.08 31.87
CA LEU A 160 20.39 4.70 32.83
C LEU A 160 20.96 3.74 33.88
N ASN A 161 21.75 2.76 33.45
CA ASN A 161 22.33 1.78 34.37
C ASN A 161 23.26 2.42 35.37
N SER A 162 24.13 3.36 34.94
CA SER A 162 25.01 4.10 35.84
C SER A 162 24.26 5.00 36.83
N ARG A 163 23.10 5.54 36.45
CA ARG A 163 22.26 6.36 37.34
C ARG A 163 21.46 5.52 38.33
N LEU A 164 20.96 4.37 37.89
CA LEU A 164 20.16 3.48 38.72
C LEU A 164 21.00 2.70 39.74
N SER A 165 22.29 2.43 39.47
CA SER A 165 23.23 1.83 40.42
C SER A 165 23.63 2.75 41.58
N LEU A 166 23.25 4.04 41.51
CA LEU A 166 23.49 5.03 42.58
C LEU A 166 22.27 5.19 43.50
N VAL A 167 21.19 4.47 43.25
CA VAL A 167 19.98 4.51 44.09
C VAL A 167 20.04 3.34 45.08
N PRO A 168 20.10 3.61 46.40
CA PRO A 168 20.16 2.57 47.43
C PRO A 168 18.91 1.69 47.50
#